data_57b7480fc0ea81a1293e6463b0534709
#
_entry.id   57b7480fc0ea81a1293e6463b0534709
#
_cell.length_a   1.000
_cell.length_b   1.000
_cell.length_c   1.000
_cell.angle_alpha   90.00
_cell.angle_beta   90.00
_cell.angle_gamma   90.00
#
_symmetry.space_group_name_H-M   'P 1'
#
loop_
_entity.id
_entity.type
_entity.pdbx_description
1 polymer ?
#
loop_
_entity_poly.entity_id
_entity_poly.type
_entity_poly.pdbx_seq_one_letter_code
_entity_poly.pdbx_strand_id
1 'polypeptide(L)'
;MAVSFRTLAWRDGVPADAPADIHGIKDALADPDLLLWADIVKPTRQDLILLAEELGVGRNALEDAVAPYERPKASQEDGYQYFVTYATLPGFASTADDEDDQLSRVAGFAFPGGLITVRRTGALDMEPVVRRWHTERRLLRLGASALVHGLLDVVVDGYFETVQELDDAIEELEDDLFSSPGSHSQEFQRRAYDVRTKLVTLRRIVLPMREVVSVVWRHREDAIRELDTFYADLTDHVLRAAEWTESLRDMISTVFETHLSLQDQRLNNVMKKLAGWAAVISVPTLVTGWFGINAPYPGAGQPSGLISAAVMVAVPTVIVYIIMRRNDWI
;
A
#
# COMPACT_ATOMS: atom_id res chain seq x y z
N MET A 1 -30.42 -7.72 0.44
CA MET A 1 -29.73 -8.27 1.63
C MET A 1 -30.20 -7.49 2.81
N ALA A 2 -30.52 -8.14 3.93
CA ALA A 2 -31.00 -7.44 5.13
C ALA A 2 -29.86 -6.60 5.74
N VAL A 3 -30.19 -5.41 6.25
CA VAL A 3 -29.30 -4.60 7.07
C VAL A 3 -28.83 -5.43 8.25
N SER A 4 -27.54 -5.48 8.48
CA SER A 4 -27.00 -6.06 9.71
C SER A 4 -26.88 -4.94 10.73
N PHE A 5 -27.57 -5.11 11.85
CA PHE A 5 -27.58 -4.20 12.98
C PHE A 5 -27.05 -4.94 14.21
N ARG A 6 -26.03 -4.37 14.84
CA ARG A 6 -25.41 -4.91 16.04
C ARG A 6 -25.27 -3.79 17.07
N THR A 7 -25.62 -4.05 18.30
CA THR A 7 -25.46 -3.11 19.40
C THR A 7 -24.79 -3.74 20.60
N LEU A 8 -24.05 -2.94 21.32
CA LEU A 8 -23.52 -3.24 22.64
C LEU A 8 -23.73 -2.01 23.53
N ALA A 9 -24.01 -2.25 24.79
CA ALA A 9 -24.15 -1.18 25.77
C ALA A 9 -23.44 -1.54 27.08
N TRP A 10 -22.99 -0.51 27.76
CA TRP A 10 -22.30 -0.64 29.05
C TRP A 10 -22.87 0.40 30.02
N ARG A 11 -22.98 -0.01 31.28
CA ARG A 11 -23.29 0.86 32.39
C ARG A 11 -22.13 0.78 33.38
N ASP A 12 -21.44 1.90 33.54
CA ASP A 12 -20.23 1.97 34.37
C ASP A 12 -19.14 0.93 33.98
N GLY A 13 -18.99 0.69 32.66
CA GLY A 13 -18.06 -0.30 32.10
C GLY A 13 -18.49 -1.76 32.22
N VAL A 14 -19.69 -2.03 32.72
CA VAL A 14 -20.26 -3.38 32.80
C VAL A 14 -21.30 -3.56 31.67
N PRO A 15 -21.29 -4.68 30.94
CA PRO A 15 -22.29 -4.94 29.90
C PRO A 15 -23.71 -4.75 30.40
N ALA A 16 -24.53 -4.06 29.60
CA ALA A 16 -25.93 -3.76 29.87
C ALA A 16 -26.81 -4.12 28.67
N ASP A 17 -28.13 -4.10 28.86
CA ASP A 17 -29.07 -4.32 27.77
C ASP A 17 -28.96 -3.21 26.72
N ALA A 18 -28.84 -3.60 25.46
CA ALA A 18 -28.72 -2.70 24.32
C ALA A 18 -30.00 -2.73 23.47
N PRO A 19 -30.34 -1.62 22.76
CA PRO A 19 -31.53 -1.59 21.89
C PRO A 19 -31.38 -2.63 20.76
N ALA A 20 -32.50 -3.28 20.42
CA ALA A 20 -32.54 -4.31 19.40
C ALA A 20 -32.67 -3.77 17.97
N ASP A 21 -33.05 -2.50 17.83
CA ASP A 21 -33.28 -1.85 16.54
C ASP A 21 -32.88 -0.36 16.56
N ILE A 22 -33.02 0.29 15.41
CA ILE A 22 -32.65 1.71 15.21
C ILE A 22 -33.48 2.66 16.06
N HIS A 23 -34.76 2.34 16.31
CA HIS A 23 -35.66 3.21 17.06
C HIS A 23 -35.30 3.38 18.55
N GLY A 24 -34.63 2.39 19.14
CA GLY A 24 -34.15 2.49 20.52
C GLY A 24 -32.84 3.26 20.70
N ILE A 25 -32.14 3.61 19.60
CA ILE A 25 -30.81 4.27 19.68
C ILE A 25 -30.92 5.63 20.37
N LYS A 26 -31.91 6.43 20.00
CA LYS A 26 -32.07 7.79 20.51
C LYS A 26 -32.24 7.81 22.02
N ASP A 27 -33.14 6.95 22.53
CA ASP A 27 -33.42 6.85 23.97
C ASP A 27 -32.17 6.33 24.71
N ALA A 28 -31.47 5.37 24.15
CA ALA A 28 -30.25 4.82 24.73
C ALA A 28 -29.10 5.86 24.77
N LEU A 29 -28.92 6.70 23.71
CA LEU A 29 -27.97 7.80 23.71
C LEU A 29 -28.32 8.93 24.67
N ALA A 30 -29.62 9.09 25.03
CA ALA A 30 -30.09 10.08 25.97
C ALA A 30 -29.98 9.63 27.44
N ASP A 31 -29.75 8.35 27.70
CA ASP A 31 -29.54 7.83 29.07
C ASP A 31 -28.08 8.18 29.50
N PRO A 32 -27.92 9.07 30.52
CA PRO A 32 -26.60 9.54 30.94
C PRO A 32 -25.74 8.44 31.59
N ASP A 33 -26.36 7.34 32.04
CA ASP A 33 -25.67 6.22 32.68
C ASP A 33 -25.31 5.10 31.68
N LEU A 34 -25.74 5.23 30.42
CA LEU A 34 -25.55 4.19 29.41
C LEU A 34 -24.54 4.66 28.33
N LEU A 35 -23.54 3.85 28.08
CA LEU A 35 -22.64 4.01 26.96
C LEU A 35 -23.05 3.03 25.86
N LEU A 36 -23.40 3.54 24.67
CA LEU A 36 -23.91 2.74 23.56
C LEU A 36 -22.87 2.65 22.44
N TRP A 37 -22.74 1.47 21.85
CA TRP A 37 -22.20 1.31 20.50
C TRP A 37 -23.23 0.62 19.61
N ALA A 38 -23.48 1.18 18.41
CA ALA A 38 -24.30 0.55 17.39
C ALA A 38 -23.55 0.52 16.06
N ASP A 39 -23.55 -0.65 15.40
CA ASP A 39 -22.90 -0.87 14.12
C ASP A 39 -23.93 -1.22 13.05
N ILE A 40 -23.95 -0.43 11.98
CA ILE A 40 -24.93 -0.52 10.91
C ILE A 40 -24.21 -0.84 9.63
N VAL A 41 -24.44 -2.05 9.12
CA VAL A 41 -23.76 -2.58 7.95
C VAL A 41 -24.71 -2.67 6.77
N LYS A 42 -24.28 -2.12 5.63
CA LYS A 42 -25.04 -2.10 4.37
C LYS A 42 -26.41 -1.43 4.53
N PRO A 43 -26.50 -0.21 5.11
CA PRO A 43 -27.78 0.45 5.27
C PRO A 43 -28.43 0.73 3.92
N THR A 44 -29.75 0.58 3.87
CA THR A 44 -30.53 1.05 2.72
C THR A 44 -30.74 2.56 2.82
N ARG A 45 -31.19 3.18 1.74
CA ARG A 45 -31.56 4.61 1.79
C ARG A 45 -32.63 4.93 2.84
N GLN A 46 -33.54 3.98 3.09
CA GLN A 46 -34.58 4.16 4.11
C GLN A 46 -33.98 4.11 5.52
N ASP A 47 -33.02 3.22 5.77
CA ASP A 47 -32.33 3.13 7.05
C ASP A 47 -31.52 4.40 7.33
N LEU A 48 -30.88 5.00 6.32
CA LEU A 48 -30.16 6.26 6.46
C LEU A 48 -31.09 7.43 6.79
N ILE A 49 -32.28 7.49 6.18
CA ILE A 49 -33.28 8.51 6.51
C ILE A 49 -33.77 8.34 7.95
N LEU A 50 -34.08 7.12 8.36
CA LEU A 50 -34.50 6.83 9.72
C LEU A 50 -33.43 7.18 10.76
N LEU A 51 -32.17 6.82 10.47
CA LEU A 51 -31.02 7.20 11.30
C LEU A 51 -30.86 8.71 11.41
N ALA A 52 -31.02 9.45 10.30
CA ALA A 52 -30.95 10.91 10.31
C ALA A 52 -31.99 11.51 11.25
N GLU A 53 -33.21 10.99 11.22
CA GLU A 53 -34.31 11.44 12.05
C GLU A 53 -34.13 11.07 13.52
N GLU A 54 -33.69 9.85 13.80
CA GLU A 54 -33.50 9.37 15.18
C GLU A 54 -32.28 10.04 15.85
N LEU A 55 -31.17 10.21 15.12
CA LEU A 55 -29.96 10.78 15.68
C LEU A 55 -29.93 12.31 15.64
N GLY A 56 -30.85 12.95 14.93
CA GLY A 56 -30.79 14.41 14.68
C GLY A 56 -29.61 14.83 13.80
N VAL A 57 -29.07 13.91 13.00
CA VAL A 57 -27.90 14.14 12.14
C VAL A 57 -28.33 14.67 10.76
N GLY A 58 -27.59 15.60 10.19
CA GLY A 58 -27.87 16.10 8.85
C GLY A 58 -27.84 14.96 7.80
N ARG A 59 -28.83 14.92 6.91
CA ARG A 59 -28.89 13.90 5.83
C ARG A 59 -27.62 13.81 5.02
N ASN A 60 -26.97 14.94 4.75
CA ASN A 60 -25.73 14.99 4.01
C ASN A 60 -24.61 14.19 4.71
N ALA A 61 -24.51 14.27 6.04
CA ALA A 61 -23.50 13.51 6.80
C ALA A 61 -23.70 12.00 6.69
N LEU A 62 -24.93 11.52 6.62
CA LEU A 62 -25.23 10.11 6.43
C LEU A 62 -25.10 9.65 4.98
N GLU A 63 -25.43 10.51 3.99
CA GLU A 63 -25.14 10.24 2.58
C GLU A 63 -23.62 10.19 2.37
N ASP A 64 -22.89 11.11 2.96
CA ASP A 64 -21.41 11.10 2.97
C ASP A 64 -20.85 9.85 3.65
N ALA A 65 -21.50 9.32 4.70
CA ALA A 65 -21.06 8.12 5.40
C ALA A 65 -20.99 6.87 4.50
N VAL A 66 -21.80 6.80 3.44
CA VAL A 66 -21.83 5.69 2.48
C VAL A 66 -21.35 6.08 1.08
N ALA A 67 -20.96 7.35 0.86
CA ALA A 67 -20.48 7.83 -0.44
C ALA A 67 -19.17 7.10 -0.82
N PRO A 68 -18.99 6.67 -2.07
CA PRO A 68 -17.73 6.11 -2.52
C PRO A 68 -16.63 7.19 -2.54
N TYR A 69 -15.37 6.78 -2.31
CA TYR A 69 -14.16 7.58 -2.53
C TYR A 69 -13.97 8.82 -1.62
N GLU A 70 -14.57 8.85 -0.45
CA GLU A 70 -14.27 9.87 0.55
C GLU A 70 -12.88 9.63 1.15
N ARG A 71 -12.14 10.70 1.49
CA ARG A 71 -10.87 10.57 2.22
C ARG A 71 -11.16 10.45 3.72
N PRO A 72 -10.25 9.85 4.52
CA PRO A 72 -10.32 9.98 5.97
C PRO A 72 -10.43 11.45 6.36
N LYS A 73 -11.43 11.77 7.16
CA LYS A 73 -11.70 13.13 7.65
C LYS A 73 -12.39 13.07 8.99
N ALA A 74 -12.32 14.15 9.74
CA ALA A 74 -13.14 14.34 10.95
C ALA A 74 -13.63 15.77 11.03
N SER A 75 -14.81 15.96 11.61
CA SER A 75 -15.41 17.26 11.88
C SER A 75 -16.14 17.25 13.20
N GLN A 76 -16.23 18.42 13.85
CA GLN A 76 -17.12 18.66 14.97
C GLN A 76 -18.40 19.27 14.43
N GLU A 77 -19.50 18.63 14.72
CA GLU A 77 -20.84 19.09 14.38
C GLU A 77 -21.60 19.48 15.67
N ASP A 78 -22.80 20.01 15.51
CA ASP A 78 -23.63 20.41 16.65
C ASP A 78 -24.17 19.15 17.36
N GLY A 79 -23.62 18.86 18.53
CA GLY A 79 -24.02 17.72 19.36
C GLY A 79 -23.32 16.39 19.07
N TYR A 80 -22.44 16.29 18.07
CA TYR A 80 -21.69 15.05 17.78
C TYR A 80 -20.38 15.34 17.04
N GLN A 81 -19.49 14.37 17.09
CA GLN A 81 -18.30 14.34 16.21
C GLN A 81 -18.54 13.35 15.07
N TYR A 82 -18.20 13.77 13.85
CA TYR A 82 -18.22 12.90 12.68
C TYR A 82 -16.80 12.59 12.22
N PHE A 83 -16.53 11.33 11.91
CA PHE A 83 -15.26 10.94 11.28
C PHE A 83 -15.45 9.82 10.28
N VAL A 84 -14.54 9.76 9.32
CA VAL A 84 -14.41 8.67 8.37
C VAL A 84 -12.99 8.14 8.43
N THR A 85 -12.86 6.83 8.56
CA THR A 85 -11.60 6.10 8.51
C THR A 85 -11.73 4.89 7.59
N TYR A 86 -10.60 4.30 7.24
CA TYR A 86 -10.51 3.08 6.45
C TYR A 86 -9.64 2.07 7.18
N ALA A 87 -10.17 0.88 7.41
CA ALA A 87 -9.38 -0.25 7.86
C ALA A 87 -8.87 -1.02 6.63
N THR A 88 -7.63 -1.45 6.67
CA THR A 88 -7.09 -2.42 5.71
C THR A 88 -7.64 -3.81 6.03
N LEU A 89 -7.88 -4.61 5.01
CA LEU A 89 -8.37 -5.98 5.16
C LEU A 89 -7.19 -6.97 5.03
N PRO A 90 -7.27 -8.15 5.70
CA PRO A 90 -6.23 -9.17 5.61
C PRO A 90 -5.90 -9.53 4.17
N GLY A 91 -4.61 -9.64 3.86
CA GLY A 91 -4.14 -9.93 2.52
C GLY A 91 -4.16 -8.74 1.57
N PHE A 92 -4.18 -7.53 2.11
CA PHE A 92 -4.11 -6.28 1.32
C PHE A 92 -3.00 -6.32 0.27
N ALA A 93 -1.83 -6.85 0.59
CA ALA A 93 -0.71 -6.95 -0.34
C ALA A 93 -0.95 -7.96 -1.48
N SER A 94 -1.79 -8.95 -1.30
CA SER A 94 -2.00 -10.08 -2.23
C SER A 94 -3.31 -10.07 -2.99
N THR A 95 -4.31 -9.24 -2.57
CA THR A 95 -5.64 -9.20 -3.20
C THR A 95 -5.63 -8.44 -4.54
N ALA A 96 -6.59 -8.79 -5.40
CA ALA A 96 -6.82 -8.12 -6.67
C ALA A 96 -7.25 -6.64 -6.50
N ASP A 97 -7.27 -5.90 -7.61
CA ASP A 97 -7.37 -4.44 -7.67
C ASP A 97 -8.72 -3.82 -7.24
N ASP A 98 -9.64 -4.58 -6.63
CA ASP A 98 -10.91 -4.03 -6.15
C ASP A 98 -10.71 -3.37 -4.78
N GLU A 99 -10.94 -2.06 -4.70
CA GLU A 99 -10.77 -1.26 -3.49
C GLU A 99 -11.71 -1.74 -2.35
N ASP A 100 -12.90 -2.25 -2.68
CA ASP A 100 -13.84 -2.80 -1.71
C ASP A 100 -13.36 -4.14 -1.10
N ASP A 101 -12.44 -4.85 -1.77
CA ASP A 101 -11.81 -6.07 -1.26
C ASP A 101 -10.54 -5.82 -0.44
N GLN A 102 -9.97 -4.62 -0.54
CA GLN A 102 -8.75 -4.22 0.16
C GLN A 102 -9.00 -3.34 1.38
N LEU A 103 -10.04 -2.50 1.32
CA LEU A 103 -10.33 -1.48 2.32
C LEU A 103 -11.77 -1.58 2.81
N SER A 104 -11.96 -1.44 4.10
CA SER A 104 -13.28 -1.27 4.68
C SER A 104 -13.44 0.12 5.26
N ARG A 105 -14.35 0.88 4.70
CA ARG A 105 -14.71 2.20 5.19
C ARG A 105 -15.58 2.10 6.44
N VAL A 106 -15.23 2.90 7.45
CA VAL A 106 -16.00 3.07 8.67
C VAL A 106 -16.27 4.56 8.86
N ALA A 107 -17.54 4.94 8.84
CA ALA A 107 -17.98 6.27 9.26
C ALA A 107 -18.46 6.19 10.71
N GLY A 108 -17.96 7.08 11.56
CA GLY A 108 -18.30 7.14 12.98
C GLY A 108 -19.03 8.43 13.32
N PHE A 109 -20.09 8.31 14.12
CA PHE A 109 -20.82 9.41 14.73
C PHE A 109 -20.70 9.23 16.25
N ALA A 110 -19.85 10.05 16.86
CA ALA A 110 -19.64 10.00 18.31
C ALA A 110 -20.50 11.06 19.00
N PHE A 111 -21.42 10.60 19.81
CA PHE A 111 -22.29 11.40 20.67
C PHE A 111 -21.80 11.30 22.13
N PRO A 112 -22.21 12.18 23.04
CA PRO A 112 -21.87 12.03 24.46
C PRO A 112 -22.23 10.66 25.03
N GLY A 113 -23.39 10.10 24.65
CA GLY A 113 -23.87 8.80 25.10
C GLY A 113 -23.36 7.59 24.33
N GLY A 114 -22.54 7.75 23.26
CA GLY A 114 -22.08 6.58 22.53
C GLY A 114 -21.50 6.83 21.15
N LEU A 115 -21.19 5.74 20.46
CA LEU A 115 -20.62 5.71 19.12
C LEU A 115 -21.53 4.92 18.17
N ILE A 116 -21.89 5.52 17.05
CA ILE A 116 -22.59 4.86 15.95
C ILE A 116 -21.61 4.68 14.80
N THR A 117 -21.43 3.45 14.36
CA THR A 117 -20.62 3.14 13.18
C THR A 117 -21.50 2.74 12.00
N VAL A 118 -21.19 3.29 10.83
CA VAL A 118 -21.89 2.98 9.57
C VAL A 118 -20.87 2.45 8.58
N ARG A 119 -21.13 1.26 8.04
CA ARG A 119 -20.22 0.58 7.12
C ARG A 119 -20.93 0.18 5.83
N ARG A 120 -20.29 0.46 4.70
CA ARG A 120 -20.82 0.12 3.36
C ARG A 120 -20.76 -1.38 3.08
N THR A 121 -19.74 -2.05 3.59
CA THR A 121 -19.52 -3.50 3.45
C THR A 121 -19.40 -4.16 4.83
N GLY A 122 -19.59 -5.48 4.88
CA GLY A 122 -19.36 -6.27 6.10
C GLY A 122 -17.98 -6.94 6.11
N ALA A 123 -17.04 -6.47 5.28
CA ALA A 123 -15.73 -7.10 5.14
C ALA A 123 -14.84 -6.96 6.38
N LEU A 124 -14.91 -5.83 7.08
CA LEU A 124 -14.20 -5.63 8.33
C LEU A 124 -14.82 -6.45 9.46
N ASP A 125 -13.99 -7.28 10.11
CA ASP A 125 -14.38 -7.93 11.37
C ASP A 125 -14.25 -6.91 12.52
N MET A 126 -15.37 -6.67 13.24
CA MET A 126 -15.37 -5.78 14.39
C MET A 126 -15.04 -6.48 15.72
N GLU A 127 -14.83 -7.79 15.71
CA GLU A 127 -14.47 -8.52 16.94
C GLU A 127 -13.15 -8.06 17.58
N PRO A 128 -12.08 -7.69 16.82
CA PRO A 128 -10.88 -7.09 17.42
C PRO A 128 -11.18 -5.79 18.19
N VAL A 129 -12.06 -4.93 17.65
CA VAL A 129 -12.50 -3.68 18.30
C VAL A 129 -13.28 -4.00 19.57
N VAL A 130 -14.24 -4.91 19.49
CA VAL A 130 -15.03 -5.33 20.64
C VAL A 130 -14.16 -5.95 21.73
N ARG A 131 -13.18 -6.77 21.34
CA ARG A 131 -12.21 -7.34 22.30
C ARG A 131 -11.37 -6.25 22.97
N ARG A 132 -10.93 -5.24 22.24
CA ARG A 132 -10.19 -4.09 22.79
C ARG A 132 -11.02 -3.40 23.88
N TRP A 133 -12.27 -3.07 23.60
CA TRP A 133 -13.19 -2.48 24.59
C TRP A 133 -13.42 -3.37 25.81
N HIS A 134 -13.55 -4.68 25.62
CA HIS A 134 -13.73 -5.63 26.73
C HIS A 134 -12.45 -5.79 27.57
N THR A 135 -11.28 -5.66 26.99
CA THR A 135 -9.99 -5.74 27.71
C THR A 135 -9.76 -4.48 28.55
N GLU A 136 -10.10 -3.32 28.00
CA GLU A 136 -9.89 -2.01 28.60
C GLU A 136 -11.15 -1.41 29.23
N ARG A 137 -11.91 -2.23 29.94
CA ARG A 137 -13.20 -1.83 30.56
C ARG A 137 -13.14 -0.55 31.37
N ARG A 138 -11.99 -0.23 31.98
CA ARG A 138 -11.80 1.01 32.74
C ARG A 138 -11.97 2.25 31.87
N LEU A 139 -11.54 2.17 30.60
CA LEU A 139 -11.67 3.28 29.67
C LEU A 139 -13.13 3.52 29.27
N LEU A 140 -13.97 2.49 29.24
CA LEU A 140 -15.40 2.65 28.89
C LEU A 140 -16.15 3.57 29.86
N ARG A 141 -15.66 3.72 31.09
CA ARG A 141 -16.22 4.69 32.06
C ARG A 141 -15.96 6.14 31.64
N LEU A 142 -15.03 6.32 30.69
CA LEU A 142 -14.66 7.62 30.18
C LEU A 142 -15.52 8.03 28.96
N GLY A 143 -16.58 7.28 28.67
CA GLY A 143 -17.59 7.65 27.68
C GLY A 143 -17.22 7.34 26.23
N ALA A 144 -17.88 8.01 25.29
CA ALA A 144 -17.78 7.76 23.87
C ALA A 144 -16.37 7.92 23.29
N SER A 145 -15.56 8.84 23.86
CA SER A 145 -14.17 9.02 23.43
C SER A 145 -13.30 7.77 23.60
N ALA A 146 -13.62 6.90 24.58
CA ALA A 146 -12.95 5.61 24.73
C ALA A 146 -13.36 4.61 23.65
N LEU A 147 -14.63 4.62 23.23
CA LEU A 147 -15.07 3.79 22.10
C LEU A 147 -14.39 4.22 20.80
N VAL A 148 -14.33 5.53 20.54
CA VAL A 148 -13.64 6.06 19.36
C VAL A 148 -12.17 5.72 19.38
N HIS A 149 -11.48 5.89 20.53
CA HIS A 149 -10.08 5.51 20.67
C HIS A 149 -9.88 4.04 20.32
N GLY A 150 -10.61 3.12 20.94
CA GLY A 150 -10.44 1.68 20.70
C GLY A 150 -10.73 1.26 19.25
N LEU A 151 -11.65 1.92 18.56
CA LEU A 151 -11.88 1.71 17.14
C LEU A 151 -10.68 2.19 16.29
N LEU A 152 -10.23 3.43 16.52
CA LEU A 152 -9.13 4.01 15.74
C LEU A 152 -7.81 3.29 15.99
N ASP A 153 -7.57 2.83 17.21
CA ASP A 153 -6.39 2.08 17.63
C ASP A 153 -6.29 0.75 16.86
N VAL A 154 -7.38 -0.02 16.78
CA VAL A 154 -7.42 -1.27 15.99
C VAL A 154 -7.25 -1.00 14.49
N VAL A 155 -7.82 0.09 13.98
CA VAL A 155 -7.63 0.49 12.57
C VAL A 155 -6.17 0.81 12.28
N VAL A 156 -5.50 1.53 13.18
CA VAL A 156 -4.08 1.90 13.02
C VAL A 156 -3.16 0.70 13.20
N ASP A 157 -3.48 -0.22 14.13
CA ASP A 157 -2.75 -1.49 14.25
C ASP A 157 -2.77 -2.28 12.92
N GLY A 158 -3.93 -2.31 12.22
CA GLY A 158 -4.04 -2.92 10.89
C GLY A 158 -3.16 -2.27 9.83
N TYR A 159 -2.82 -0.98 9.95
CA TYR A 159 -1.87 -0.34 9.04
C TYR A 159 -0.45 -0.89 9.20
N PHE A 160 -0.03 -1.21 10.43
CA PHE A 160 1.29 -1.83 10.66
C PHE A 160 1.37 -3.23 10.05
N GLU A 161 0.31 -4.03 10.18
CA GLU A 161 0.25 -5.35 9.55
C GLU A 161 0.36 -5.22 8.02
N THR A 162 -0.37 -4.27 7.44
CA THR A 162 -0.34 -4.01 5.99
C THR A 162 1.02 -3.49 5.51
N VAL A 163 1.66 -2.60 6.28
CA VAL A 163 3.00 -2.09 5.97
C VAL A 163 4.00 -3.25 5.98
N GLN A 164 3.91 -4.18 6.94
CA GLN A 164 4.77 -5.36 6.99
C GLN A 164 4.56 -6.28 5.79
N GLU A 165 3.29 -6.55 5.40
CA GLU A 165 3.02 -7.36 4.18
C GLU A 165 3.62 -6.72 2.92
N LEU A 166 3.62 -5.39 2.82
CA LEU A 166 4.20 -4.67 1.66
C LEU A 166 5.73 -4.62 1.72
N ASP A 167 6.31 -4.56 2.92
CA ASP A 167 7.76 -4.64 3.13
C ASP A 167 8.27 -6.01 2.67
N ASP A 168 7.64 -7.09 3.13
CA ASP A 168 7.96 -8.47 2.72
C ASP A 168 7.85 -8.63 1.19
N ALA A 169 6.82 -8.02 0.55
CA ALA A 169 6.66 -8.07 -0.90
C ALA A 169 7.75 -7.29 -1.66
N ILE A 170 8.29 -6.21 -1.08
CA ILE A 170 9.43 -5.46 -1.65
C ILE A 170 10.71 -6.27 -1.51
N GLU A 171 10.95 -6.90 -0.36
CA GLU A 171 12.10 -7.76 -0.12
C GLU A 171 12.14 -8.94 -1.12
N GLU A 172 11.00 -9.59 -1.38
CA GLU A 172 10.90 -10.60 -2.44
C GLU A 172 11.26 -10.07 -3.83
N LEU A 173 10.86 -8.82 -4.15
CA LEU A 173 11.24 -8.18 -5.42
C LEU A 173 12.73 -7.88 -5.50
N GLU A 174 13.36 -7.48 -4.39
CA GLU A 174 14.83 -7.28 -4.34
C GLU A 174 15.57 -8.59 -4.55
N ASP A 175 15.14 -9.68 -3.95
CA ASP A 175 15.71 -11.01 -4.14
C ASP A 175 15.58 -11.48 -5.60
N ASP A 176 14.45 -11.24 -6.24
CA ASP A 176 14.22 -11.56 -7.65
C ASP A 176 15.17 -10.80 -8.60
N LEU A 177 15.57 -9.55 -8.28
CA LEU A 177 16.51 -8.76 -9.07
C LEU A 177 17.87 -9.45 -9.23
N PHE A 178 18.33 -10.13 -8.16
CA PHE A 178 19.67 -10.71 -8.11
C PHE A 178 19.71 -12.21 -8.41
N SER A 179 18.58 -12.92 -8.19
CA SER A 179 18.54 -14.37 -8.31
C SER A 179 18.36 -14.91 -9.73
N SER A 180 17.73 -14.17 -10.64
CA SER A 180 17.36 -14.66 -11.97
C SER A 180 17.71 -13.70 -13.09
N PRO A 181 18.93 -13.75 -13.66
CA PRO A 181 19.28 -12.90 -14.79
C PRO A 181 18.47 -13.24 -16.05
N GLY A 182 17.36 -12.56 -16.26
CA GLY A 182 16.72 -12.48 -17.58
C GLY A 182 15.40 -13.21 -17.79
N SER A 183 14.85 -13.98 -16.85
CA SER A 183 13.73 -14.87 -17.13
C SER A 183 12.32 -14.27 -16.93
N HIS A 184 12.12 -13.18 -16.18
CA HIS A 184 10.76 -12.71 -15.83
C HIS A 184 10.59 -11.18 -15.80
N SER A 185 11.17 -10.46 -16.72
CA SER A 185 11.12 -8.98 -16.72
C SER A 185 9.68 -8.41 -16.71
N GLN A 186 8.73 -9.03 -17.38
CA GLN A 186 7.34 -8.57 -17.42
C GLN A 186 6.60 -8.88 -16.11
N GLU A 187 6.81 -10.06 -15.54
CA GLU A 187 6.19 -10.45 -14.27
C GLU A 187 6.74 -9.62 -13.10
N PHE A 188 8.05 -9.43 -13.06
CA PHE A 188 8.69 -8.51 -12.11
C PHE A 188 8.10 -7.09 -12.21
N GLN A 189 8.00 -6.53 -13.42
CA GLN A 189 7.43 -5.20 -13.63
C GLN A 189 5.98 -5.11 -13.14
N ARG A 190 5.18 -6.14 -13.42
CA ARG A 190 3.80 -6.22 -12.95
C ARG A 190 3.72 -6.24 -11.43
N ARG A 191 4.44 -7.15 -10.77
CA ARG A 191 4.48 -7.25 -9.30
C ARG A 191 4.94 -5.94 -8.65
N ALA A 192 6.02 -5.35 -9.17
CA ALA A 192 6.52 -4.07 -8.66
C ALA A 192 5.51 -2.93 -8.85
N TYR A 193 4.79 -2.90 -9.98
CA TYR A 193 3.71 -1.95 -10.20
C TYR A 193 2.53 -2.15 -9.24
N ASP A 194 2.15 -3.40 -8.98
CA ASP A 194 1.07 -3.75 -8.04
C ASP A 194 1.42 -3.30 -6.62
N VAL A 195 2.63 -3.59 -6.14
CA VAL A 195 3.11 -3.13 -4.82
C VAL A 195 3.10 -1.60 -4.74
N ARG A 196 3.60 -0.91 -5.78
CA ARG A 196 3.57 0.56 -5.83
C ARG A 196 2.15 1.11 -5.76
N THR A 197 1.20 0.50 -6.46
CA THR A 197 -0.20 0.93 -6.46
C THR A 197 -0.82 0.78 -5.07
N LYS A 198 -0.53 -0.33 -4.39
CA LYS A 198 -0.97 -0.59 -3.03
C LYS A 198 -0.38 0.38 -2.02
N LEU A 199 0.91 0.71 -2.15
CA LEU A 199 1.54 1.76 -1.32
C LEU A 199 0.88 3.12 -1.52
N VAL A 200 0.50 3.49 -2.75
CA VAL A 200 -0.22 4.74 -3.04
C VAL A 200 -1.61 4.71 -2.39
N THR A 201 -2.31 3.58 -2.42
CA THR A 201 -3.62 3.39 -1.78
C THR A 201 -3.49 3.49 -0.26
N LEU A 202 -2.54 2.78 0.34
CA LEU A 202 -2.27 2.83 1.78
C LEU A 202 -1.93 4.27 2.23
N ARG A 203 -1.04 4.93 1.53
CA ARG A 203 -0.66 6.32 1.80
C ARG A 203 -1.86 7.27 1.82
N ARG A 204 -2.81 7.08 0.90
CA ARG A 204 -4.02 7.92 0.77
C ARG A 204 -4.91 7.84 2.01
N ILE A 205 -4.89 6.73 2.74
CA ILE A 205 -5.69 6.53 3.95
C ILE A 205 -4.90 6.84 5.23
N VAL A 206 -3.60 6.51 5.29
CA VAL A 206 -2.77 6.69 6.48
C VAL A 206 -2.44 8.16 6.75
N LEU A 207 -2.03 8.93 5.72
CA LEU A 207 -1.61 10.33 5.93
C LEU A 207 -2.71 11.21 6.53
N PRO A 208 -3.99 11.14 6.10
CA PRO A 208 -5.03 11.98 6.71
C PRO A 208 -5.42 11.55 8.12
N MET A 209 -5.07 10.32 8.57
CA MET A 209 -5.42 9.83 9.90
C MET A 209 -4.85 10.69 11.03
N ARG A 210 -3.70 11.32 10.81
CA ARG A 210 -3.15 12.29 11.76
C ARG A 210 -4.13 13.42 12.07
N GLU A 211 -4.80 13.93 11.03
CA GLU A 211 -5.80 14.99 11.19
C GLU A 211 -7.06 14.45 11.87
N VAL A 212 -7.51 13.24 11.47
CA VAL A 212 -8.66 12.57 12.10
C VAL A 212 -8.45 12.44 13.60
N VAL A 213 -7.34 11.84 14.04
CA VAL A 213 -7.02 11.66 15.46
C VAL A 213 -6.91 13.01 16.16
N SER A 214 -6.27 14.01 15.54
CA SER A 214 -6.13 15.35 16.11
C SER A 214 -7.47 16.07 16.31
N VAL A 215 -8.40 15.95 15.36
CA VAL A 215 -9.74 16.57 15.45
C VAL A 215 -10.56 15.87 16.53
N VAL A 216 -10.59 14.54 16.52
CA VAL A 216 -11.30 13.74 17.51
C VAL A 216 -10.78 14.03 18.93
N TRP A 217 -9.47 14.10 19.10
CA TRP A 217 -8.87 14.39 20.41
C TRP A 217 -9.18 15.81 20.92
N ARG A 218 -9.11 16.82 20.05
CA ARG A 218 -9.35 18.22 20.43
C ARG A 218 -10.77 18.52 20.89
N HIS A 219 -11.75 17.82 20.33
CA HIS A 219 -13.18 18.08 20.57
C HIS A 219 -13.83 17.07 21.51
N ARG A 220 -13.03 16.28 22.24
CA ARG A 220 -13.55 15.44 23.30
C ARG A 220 -14.14 16.27 24.45
N GLU A 221 -15.02 15.69 25.24
CA GLU A 221 -15.52 16.35 26.44
C GLU A 221 -14.39 16.67 27.43
N ASP A 222 -14.37 17.91 27.93
CA ASP A 222 -13.24 18.56 28.65
C ASP A 222 -12.72 17.85 29.93
N ALA A 223 -13.35 16.78 30.39
CA ALA A 223 -13.08 16.20 31.71
C ALA A 223 -12.06 15.05 31.71
N ILE A 224 -11.59 14.55 30.55
CA ILE A 224 -10.97 13.21 30.52
C ILE A 224 -9.48 13.26 30.21
N ARG A 225 -8.69 13.81 31.14
CA ARG A 225 -7.21 13.78 31.07
C ARG A 225 -6.63 12.37 31.02
N GLU A 226 -7.37 11.37 31.52
CA GLU A 226 -6.92 9.98 31.49
C GLU A 226 -6.75 9.43 30.09
N LEU A 227 -7.53 9.90 29.10
CA LEU A 227 -7.39 9.52 27.69
C LEU A 227 -6.26 10.25 26.95
N ASP A 228 -5.67 11.31 27.50
CA ASP A 228 -4.62 12.09 26.84
C ASP A 228 -3.41 11.24 26.46
N THR A 229 -3.01 10.33 27.35
CA THR A 229 -1.89 9.42 27.09
C THR A 229 -2.20 8.43 25.98
N PHE A 230 -3.43 7.91 25.91
CA PHE A 230 -3.86 6.96 24.89
C PHE A 230 -3.96 7.62 23.51
N TYR A 231 -4.53 8.83 23.42
CA TYR A 231 -4.57 9.57 22.16
C TYR A 231 -3.20 10.07 21.70
N ALA A 232 -2.30 10.38 22.63
CA ALA A 232 -0.91 10.71 22.31
C ALA A 232 -0.18 9.49 21.73
N ASP A 233 -0.35 8.31 22.31
CA ASP A 233 0.20 7.05 21.81
C ASP A 233 -0.39 6.69 20.43
N LEU A 234 -1.71 6.79 20.26
CA LEU A 234 -2.37 6.60 18.97
C LEU A 234 -1.83 7.56 17.91
N THR A 235 -1.57 8.83 18.27
CA THR A 235 -0.99 9.82 17.36
C THR A 235 0.42 9.41 16.93
N ASP A 236 1.24 8.92 17.86
CA ASP A 236 2.58 8.42 17.58
C ASP A 236 2.55 7.18 16.67
N HIS A 237 1.59 6.26 16.89
CA HIS A 237 1.37 5.11 16.00
C HIS A 237 1.02 5.55 14.58
N VAL A 238 0.10 6.50 14.40
CA VAL A 238 -0.24 7.04 13.08
C VAL A 238 0.97 7.66 12.37
N LEU A 239 1.79 8.42 13.13
CA LEU A 239 3.00 9.03 12.57
C LEU A 239 3.99 7.97 12.10
N ARG A 240 4.24 6.94 12.91
CA ARG A 240 5.14 5.82 12.55
C ARG A 240 4.63 5.06 11.34
N ALA A 241 3.34 4.75 11.27
CA ALA A 241 2.75 4.09 10.09
C ALA A 241 2.91 4.94 8.82
N ALA A 242 2.73 6.27 8.93
CA ALA A 242 2.93 7.19 7.82
C ALA A 242 4.40 7.25 7.36
N GLU A 243 5.34 7.37 8.30
CA GLU A 243 6.77 7.38 8.00
C GLU A 243 7.24 6.07 7.35
N TRP A 244 6.77 4.93 7.85
CA TRP A 244 7.10 3.63 7.28
C TRP A 244 6.52 3.48 5.87
N THR A 245 5.27 3.89 5.64
CA THR A 245 4.66 3.90 4.31
C THR A 245 5.46 4.75 3.30
N GLU A 246 5.97 5.92 3.72
CA GLU A 246 6.83 6.75 2.86
C GLU A 246 8.19 6.07 2.59
N SER A 247 8.78 5.43 3.61
CA SER A 247 10.03 4.67 3.45
C SER A 247 9.89 3.56 2.41
N LEU A 248 8.80 2.77 2.48
CA LEU A 248 8.53 1.70 1.51
C LEU A 248 8.33 2.25 0.09
N ARG A 249 7.70 3.43 -0.03
CA ARG A 249 7.56 4.09 -1.34
C ARG A 249 8.92 4.44 -1.95
N ASP A 250 9.86 4.90 -1.14
CA ASP A 250 11.21 5.23 -1.61
C ASP A 250 12.00 3.96 -1.93
N MET A 251 11.82 2.88 -1.15
CA MET A 251 12.42 1.57 -1.43
C MET A 251 11.95 1.01 -2.77
N ILE A 252 10.65 0.95 -3.04
CA ILE A 252 10.13 0.44 -4.32
C ILE A 252 10.61 1.28 -5.51
N SER A 253 10.80 2.58 -5.34
CA SER A 253 11.38 3.45 -6.37
C SER A 253 12.83 3.07 -6.66
N THR A 254 13.62 2.77 -5.62
CA THR A 254 15.00 2.30 -5.74
C THR A 254 15.08 0.93 -6.44
N VAL A 255 14.14 0.02 -6.13
CA VAL A 255 14.01 -1.29 -6.81
C VAL A 255 13.80 -1.10 -8.31
N PHE A 256 12.91 -0.18 -8.72
CA PHE A 256 12.69 0.15 -10.13
C PHE A 256 13.93 0.72 -10.81
N GLU A 257 14.64 1.67 -10.17
CA GLU A 257 15.87 2.26 -10.71
C GLU A 257 16.97 1.21 -10.86
N THR A 258 17.13 0.34 -9.88
CA THR A 258 18.08 -0.78 -9.92
C THR A 258 17.75 -1.74 -11.06
N HIS A 259 16.48 -2.10 -11.24
CA HIS A 259 16.03 -2.95 -12.34
C HIS A 259 16.39 -2.36 -13.70
N LEU A 260 16.13 -1.06 -13.92
CA LEU A 260 16.47 -0.37 -15.16
C LEU A 260 18.00 -0.35 -15.38
N SER A 261 18.78 -0.05 -14.33
CA SER A 261 20.25 -0.06 -14.40
C SER A 261 20.80 -1.44 -14.79
N LEU A 262 20.25 -2.51 -14.23
CA LEU A 262 20.63 -3.88 -14.60
C LEU A 262 20.26 -4.23 -16.05
N GLN A 263 19.12 -3.76 -16.55
CA GLN A 263 18.75 -3.91 -17.97
C GLN A 263 19.71 -3.16 -18.88
N ASP A 264 20.08 -1.93 -18.54
CA ASP A 264 21.04 -1.13 -19.32
C ASP A 264 22.43 -1.78 -19.34
N GLN A 265 22.89 -2.33 -18.21
CA GLN A 265 24.15 -3.09 -18.16
C GLN A 265 24.09 -4.33 -19.06
N ARG A 266 22.99 -5.08 -19.08
CA ARG A 266 22.81 -6.23 -19.98
C ARG A 266 22.84 -5.83 -21.43
N LEU A 267 22.12 -4.76 -21.80
CA LEU A 267 22.11 -4.23 -23.16
C LEU A 267 23.52 -3.81 -23.58
N ASN A 268 24.23 -3.09 -22.72
CA ASN A 268 25.59 -2.66 -22.97
C ASN A 268 26.55 -3.86 -23.17
N ASN A 269 26.38 -4.93 -22.37
CA ASN A 269 27.15 -6.16 -22.52
C ASN A 269 26.86 -6.86 -23.87
N VAL A 270 25.60 -6.91 -24.31
CA VAL A 270 25.24 -7.45 -25.63
C VAL A 270 25.86 -6.59 -26.75
N MET A 271 25.77 -5.27 -26.62
CA MET A 271 26.41 -4.35 -27.61
C MET A 271 27.91 -4.50 -27.67
N LYS A 272 28.62 -4.64 -26.53
CA LYS A 272 30.05 -4.93 -26.47
C LYS A 272 30.36 -6.24 -27.20
N LYS A 273 29.67 -7.31 -26.92
CA LYS A 273 29.86 -8.61 -27.60
C LYS A 273 29.65 -8.51 -29.09
N LEU A 274 28.57 -7.82 -29.54
CA LEU A 274 28.31 -7.62 -30.95
C LEU A 274 29.42 -6.84 -31.65
N ALA A 275 29.87 -5.74 -31.02
CA ALA A 275 30.99 -4.93 -31.55
C ALA A 275 32.30 -5.72 -31.58
N GLY A 276 32.57 -6.52 -30.54
CA GLY A 276 33.76 -7.38 -30.50
C GLY A 276 33.78 -8.40 -31.65
N TRP A 277 32.67 -9.10 -31.86
CA TRP A 277 32.55 -10.05 -32.98
C TRP A 277 32.61 -9.34 -34.34
N ALA A 278 32.00 -8.17 -34.51
CA ALA A 278 32.09 -7.37 -35.73
C ALA A 278 33.56 -6.99 -36.04
N ALA A 279 34.30 -6.57 -35.02
CA ALA A 279 35.73 -6.25 -35.18
C ALA A 279 36.53 -7.47 -35.62
N VAL A 280 36.35 -8.64 -35.01
CA VAL A 280 37.02 -9.90 -35.39
C VAL A 280 36.70 -10.31 -36.82
N ILE A 281 35.48 -10.18 -37.30
CA ILE A 281 35.02 -10.53 -38.65
C ILE A 281 35.54 -9.48 -39.69
N SER A 282 35.65 -8.22 -39.30
CA SER A 282 36.10 -7.15 -40.21
C SER A 282 37.56 -7.29 -40.64
N VAL A 283 38.43 -7.84 -39.80
CA VAL A 283 39.86 -8.01 -40.13
C VAL A 283 40.05 -8.95 -41.30
N PRO A 284 39.59 -10.21 -41.32
CA PRO A 284 39.71 -11.08 -42.47
C PRO A 284 39.05 -10.50 -43.73
N THR A 285 37.88 -9.85 -43.56
CA THR A 285 37.14 -9.24 -44.69
C THR A 285 37.96 -8.12 -45.34
N LEU A 286 38.59 -7.25 -44.55
CA LEU A 286 39.49 -6.18 -45.07
C LEU A 286 40.66 -6.74 -45.82
N VAL A 287 41.36 -7.73 -45.24
CA VAL A 287 42.55 -8.35 -45.87
C VAL A 287 42.19 -9.09 -47.15
N THR A 288 41.13 -9.91 -47.14
CA THR A 288 40.68 -10.63 -48.36
C THR A 288 40.19 -9.67 -49.42
N GLY A 289 39.50 -8.57 -49.05
CA GLY A 289 39.11 -7.50 -49.97
C GLY A 289 40.34 -6.82 -50.62
N TRP A 290 41.39 -6.53 -49.85
CA TRP A 290 42.62 -5.98 -50.36
C TRP A 290 43.34 -6.92 -51.38
N PHE A 291 43.47 -8.22 -51.04
CA PHE A 291 44.02 -9.20 -51.94
C PHE A 291 43.13 -9.53 -53.14
N GLY A 292 41.84 -9.23 -53.08
CA GLY A 292 40.86 -9.39 -54.18
C GLY A 292 40.88 -8.24 -55.20
N ILE A 293 41.63 -7.17 -54.95
CA ILE A 293 41.84 -6.06 -55.93
C ILE A 293 42.69 -6.56 -57.08
N ASN A 294 42.25 -6.36 -58.34
CA ASN A 294 42.97 -6.72 -59.56
C ASN A 294 44.22 -5.83 -59.83
N ALA A 295 45.01 -5.59 -58.78
CA ALA A 295 46.25 -4.86 -58.87
C ALA A 295 47.45 -5.80 -58.59
N PRO A 296 48.55 -5.68 -59.29
CA PRO A 296 49.70 -6.52 -59.07
C PRO A 296 50.33 -6.24 -57.69
N TYR A 297 50.42 -7.29 -56.84
CA TYR A 297 51.15 -7.24 -55.58
C TYR A 297 52.32 -8.25 -55.56
N PRO A 298 53.35 -8.09 -54.73
CA PRO A 298 54.43 -9.02 -54.62
C PRO A 298 53.97 -10.45 -54.28
N GLY A 299 54.29 -11.43 -55.16
CA GLY A 299 53.90 -12.84 -55.05
C GLY A 299 52.51 -13.18 -55.65
N ALA A 300 51.91 -12.27 -56.39
CA ALA A 300 50.61 -12.56 -57.09
C ALA A 300 50.85 -13.72 -58.10
N GLY A 301 49.95 -14.75 -58.02
CA GLY A 301 50.09 -15.95 -58.86
C GLY A 301 51.13 -17.00 -58.40
N GLN A 302 51.81 -16.76 -57.28
CA GLN A 302 52.77 -17.70 -56.68
C GLN A 302 52.31 -18.29 -55.36
N PRO A 303 52.78 -19.49 -54.96
CA PRO A 303 52.45 -20.06 -53.65
C PRO A 303 52.82 -19.18 -52.44
N SER A 304 53.87 -18.38 -52.57
CA SER A 304 54.38 -17.40 -51.60
C SER A 304 53.31 -16.29 -51.32
N GLY A 305 52.61 -15.84 -52.38
CA GLY A 305 51.55 -14.86 -52.23
C GLY A 305 50.36 -15.39 -51.49
N LEU A 306 49.97 -16.66 -51.68
CA LEU A 306 48.88 -17.32 -50.92
C LEU A 306 49.25 -17.46 -49.42
N ILE A 307 50.50 -17.85 -49.12
CA ILE A 307 50.99 -17.99 -47.77
C ILE A 307 50.99 -16.63 -47.04
N SER A 308 51.48 -15.59 -47.71
CA SER A 308 51.53 -14.23 -47.14
C SER A 308 50.13 -13.70 -46.86
N ALA A 309 49.15 -13.93 -47.75
CA ALA A 309 47.73 -13.57 -47.55
C ALA A 309 47.17 -14.32 -46.39
N ALA A 310 47.38 -15.63 -46.28
CA ALA A 310 46.89 -16.45 -45.16
C ALA A 310 47.43 -15.99 -43.78
N VAL A 311 48.70 -15.65 -43.71
CA VAL A 311 49.37 -15.10 -42.52
C VAL A 311 48.79 -13.73 -42.16
N MET A 312 48.61 -12.84 -43.17
CA MET A 312 48.02 -11.51 -42.96
C MET A 312 46.55 -11.59 -42.52
N VAL A 313 45.79 -12.62 -42.86
CA VAL A 313 44.46 -12.85 -42.33
C VAL A 313 44.53 -13.41 -40.89
N ALA A 314 45.31 -14.47 -40.68
CA ALA A 314 45.30 -15.22 -39.42
C ALA A 314 45.90 -14.41 -38.25
N VAL A 315 47.07 -13.80 -38.44
CA VAL A 315 47.78 -13.12 -37.34
C VAL A 315 46.99 -11.93 -36.77
N PRO A 316 46.53 -10.95 -37.56
CA PRO A 316 45.74 -9.84 -37.01
C PRO A 316 44.38 -10.28 -36.44
N THR A 317 43.74 -11.27 -37.06
CA THR A 317 42.47 -11.82 -36.54
C THR A 317 42.66 -12.40 -35.16
N VAL A 318 43.69 -13.22 -34.94
CA VAL A 318 44.01 -13.80 -33.63
C VAL A 318 44.39 -12.71 -32.62
N ILE A 319 45.14 -11.70 -33.03
CA ILE A 319 45.52 -10.58 -32.16
C ILE A 319 44.24 -9.83 -31.70
N VAL A 320 43.36 -9.46 -32.63
CA VAL A 320 42.12 -8.75 -32.30
C VAL A 320 41.22 -9.62 -31.40
N TYR A 321 41.09 -10.92 -31.71
CA TYR A 321 40.35 -11.85 -30.88
C TYR A 321 40.90 -11.90 -29.44
N ILE A 322 42.21 -12.01 -29.27
CA ILE A 322 42.84 -12.05 -27.94
C ILE A 322 42.61 -10.72 -27.20
N ILE A 323 42.71 -9.57 -27.88
CA ILE A 323 42.49 -8.25 -27.31
C ILE A 323 41.02 -8.14 -26.83
N MET A 324 40.04 -8.51 -27.67
CA MET A 324 38.62 -8.46 -27.35
C MET A 324 38.27 -9.38 -26.17
N ARG A 325 38.84 -10.62 -26.18
CA ARG A 325 38.63 -11.56 -25.08
C ARG A 325 39.24 -11.09 -23.76
N ARG A 326 40.43 -10.46 -23.78
CA ARG A 326 41.09 -9.95 -22.54
C ARG A 326 40.35 -8.74 -21.94
N ASN A 327 39.55 -8.03 -22.72
CA ASN A 327 38.82 -6.87 -22.30
C ASN A 327 37.31 -7.19 -22.04
N ASP A 328 36.92 -8.48 -21.99
CA ASP A 328 35.54 -8.94 -21.79
C ASP A 328 34.53 -8.41 -22.84
N TRP A 329 34.98 -8.30 -24.11
CA TRP A 329 34.12 -7.92 -25.23
C TRP A 329 33.56 -9.15 -25.98
N ILE A 330 34.12 -10.33 -25.73
CA ILE A 330 33.73 -11.61 -26.32
C ILE A 330 33.71 -12.69 -25.22
#